data_dae13ebee29465a0009bb57cb3fe62cf
#
_entry.id   dae13ebee29465a0009bb57cb3fe62cf
#
_cell.length_a   1.000
_cell.length_b   1.000
_cell.length_c   1.000
_cell.angle_alpha   90.00
_cell.angle_beta   90.00
_cell.angle_gamma   90.00
#
_symmetry.space_group_name_H-M   'P 1'
#
loop_
_entity.id
_entity.type
_entity.pdbx_description
1 polymer ?
#
loop_
_entity_poly.entity_id
_entity_poly.type
_entity_poly.pdbx_seq_one_letter_code
_entity_poly.pdbx_strand_id
1 'polypeptide(L)'
;MLFRSVVASILALVSPAQALQVLVTPPNPELGDTLSVMIQVDGSVGKIPTVSVLQKNYPAFPMGNNRFRALLPTTPLEKPGARQIQVAGDGQVQNLSVQVRSRDFPTQSITLPPGKDGEGTDAEFDRVDAFKALVTPKKFWNGPLLRPNSGEITTTYGVRRYYNGVFAQDYYHRGVDYAGAYGSPVVAPAAGRVSLVGRESQGFIIHGNVVGIDHGQGVASILMHLSRIDVKEGDFVQAGQVIGALGSTGAATGPHLHWGLYVNGQSIDPVPWRIQGVE
;
A
#
# COMPACT_ATOMS: atom_id res chain seq x y z
N MET A 1 -9.05 37.14 -71.95
CA MET A 1 -9.10 37.25 -70.50
C MET A 1 -9.00 35.85 -69.92
N LEU A 2 -7.78 35.46 -69.44
CA LEU A 2 -7.53 34.15 -68.84
C LEU A 2 -7.63 34.32 -67.32
N PHE A 3 -8.58 33.66 -66.67
CA PHE A 3 -8.63 33.54 -65.23
C PHE A 3 -7.70 32.41 -64.79
N ARG A 4 -6.62 32.73 -64.06
CA ARG A 4 -5.79 31.78 -63.33
C ARG A 4 -6.40 31.53 -61.97
N SER A 5 -6.91 30.32 -61.75
CA SER A 5 -7.31 29.85 -60.41
C SER A 5 -6.06 29.50 -59.58
N VAL A 6 -5.89 30.22 -58.47
CA VAL A 6 -4.90 29.90 -57.45
C VAL A 6 -5.51 28.88 -56.50
N VAL A 7 -5.02 27.63 -56.55
CA VAL A 7 -5.35 26.62 -55.55
C VAL A 7 -4.45 26.83 -54.35
N ALA A 8 -5.00 27.33 -53.25
CA ALA A 8 -4.28 27.39 -51.98
C ALA A 8 -4.29 26.02 -51.31
N SER A 9 -3.13 25.38 -51.29
CA SER A 9 -2.95 24.13 -50.49
C SER A 9 -2.83 24.49 -49.03
N ILE A 10 -3.86 24.14 -48.25
CA ILE A 10 -3.79 24.21 -46.75
C ILE A 10 -2.91 23.04 -46.29
N LEU A 11 -1.66 23.29 -45.96
CA LEU A 11 -0.87 22.36 -45.14
C LEU A 11 -1.46 22.32 -43.72
N ALA A 12 -2.16 21.27 -43.40
CA ALA A 12 -2.50 20.97 -42.02
C ALA A 12 -1.20 20.64 -41.26
N LEU A 13 -0.77 21.54 -40.39
CA LEU A 13 0.29 21.28 -39.45
C LEU A 13 -0.24 20.22 -38.47
N VAL A 14 0.13 18.95 -38.70
CA VAL A 14 -0.07 17.89 -37.74
C VAL A 14 0.91 18.17 -36.60
N SER A 15 0.42 18.68 -35.48
CA SER A 15 1.20 18.75 -34.25
C SER A 15 1.72 17.35 -33.96
N PRO A 16 3.03 17.18 -33.63
CA PRO A 16 3.52 15.88 -33.25
C PRO A 16 2.67 15.38 -32.06
N ALA A 17 2.11 14.18 -32.20
CA ALA A 17 1.40 13.55 -31.08
C ALA A 17 2.35 13.56 -29.87
N GLN A 18 1.90 14.17 -28.78
CA GLN A 18 2.70 14.25 -27.57
C GLN A 18 2.85 12.81 -27.06
N ALA A 19 4.08 12.34 -26.91
CA ALA A 19 4.34 10.96 -26.54
C ALA A 19 3.81 10.69 -25.13
N LEU A 20 3.31 9.47 -24.90
CA LEU A 20 2.98 8.96 -23.56
C LEU A 20 4.16 9.26 -22.61
N GLN A 21 3.92 10.07 -21.55
CA GLN A 21 4.95 10.43 -20.59
C GLN A 21 4.75 9.60 -19.31
N VAL A 22 5.82 8.96 -18.86
CA VAL A 22 5.79 8.13 -17.65
C VAL A 22 6.94 8.53 -16.73
N LEU A 23 6.60 8.81 -15.47
CA LEU A 23 7.55 9.09 -14.40
C LEU A 23 7.37 8.05 -13.28
N VAL A 24 8.47 7.44 -12.83
CA VAL A 24 8.46 6.51 -11.69
C VAL A 24 9.21 7.11 -10.51
N THR A 25 8.57 7.13 -9.35
CA THR A 25 9.16 7.61 -8.09
C THR A 25 9.02 6.55 -6.99
N PRO A 26 10.00 6.41 -6.09
CA PRO A 26 11.30 7.08 -6.08
C PRO A 26 12.20 6.61 -7.24
N PRO A 27 13.21 7.39 -7.66
CA PRO A 27 14.10 7.01 -8.76
C PRO A 27 15.06 5.86 -8.40
N ASN A 28 15.31 5.64 -7.12
CA ASN A 28 16.17 4.58 -6.59
C ASN A 28 15.45 3.78 -5.50
N PRO A 29 14.40 3.02 -5.84
CA PRO A 29 13.63 2.27 -4.86
C PRO A 29 14.44 1.13 -4.25
N GLU A 30 14.10 0.77 -3.02
CA GLU A 30 14.60 -0.41 -2.30
C GLU A 30 13.46 -1.42 -2.07
N LEU A 31 13.82 -2.66 -1.73
CA LEU A 31 12.83 -3.65 -1.32
C LEU A 31 12.03 -3.14 -0.11
N GLY A 32 10.70 -3.20 -0.20
CA GLY A 32 9.77 -2.64 0.78
C GLY A 32 9.17 -1.30 0.39
N ASP A 33 9.72 -0.61 -0.63
CA ASP A 33 9.17 0.63 -1.14
C ASP A 33 7.94 0.42 -2.02
N THR A 34 7.19 1.50 -2.20
CA THR A 34 6.14 1.61 -3.21
C THR A 34 6.64 2.48 -4.36
N LEU A 35 6.57 1.94 -5.59
CA LEU A 35 6.81 2.75 -6.79
C LEU A 35 5.48 3.42 -7.19
N SER A 36 5.50 4.74 -7.31
CA SER A 36 4.42 5.53 -7.89
C SER A 36 4.73 5.75 -9.38
N VAL A 37 3.89 5.19 -10.26
CA VAL A 37 4.00 5.34 -11.72
C VAL A 37 3.00 6.40 -12.13
N MET A 38 3.50 7.60 -12.41
CA MET A 38 2.72 8.72 -12.94
C MET A 38 2.71 8.67 -14.45
N ILE A 39 1.53 8.77 -15.05
CA ILE A 39 1.30 8.65 -16.48
C ILE A 39 0.56 9.90 -16.95
N GLN A 40 1.12 10.60 -17.93
CA GLN A 40 0.47 11.68 -18.63
C GLN A 40 0.05 11.17 -20.02
N VAL A 41 -1.22 11.30 -20.36
CA VAL A 41 -1.77 10.95 -21.67
C VAL A 41 -2.22 12.20 -22.41
N ASP A 42 -2.19 12.15 -23.74
CA ASP A 42 -2.55 13.27 -24.60
C ASP A 42 -4.04 13.21 -24.98
N GLY A 43 -4.81 13.99 -24.39
CA GLY A 43 -6.03 14.66 -24.86
C GLY A 43 -7.28 13.89 -25.27
N SER A 44 -7.38 12.65 -25.49
CA SER A 44 -8.66 11.98 -25.69
C SER A 44 -8.92 10.92 -24.61
N VAL A 45 -9.62 11.34 -23.58
CA VAL A 45 -10.01 10.50 -22.41
C VAL A 45 -10.92 9.35 -22.87
N GLY A 46 -10.33 8.31 -23.47
CA GLY A 46 -11.09 7.13 -23.90
C GLY A 46 -10.77 5.87 -23.10
N LYS A 47 -9.53 5.70 -22.65
CA LYS A 47 -9.12 4.49 -21.93
C LYS A 47 -8.17 4.82 -20.80
N ILE A 48 -8.42 4.25 -19.62
CA ILE A 48 -7.49 4.26 -18.50
C ILE A 48 -6.21 3.52 -18.94
N PRO A 49 -5.02 4.11 -18.77
CA PRO A 49 -3.76 3.43 -19.07
C PRO A 49 -3.64 2.12 -18.28
N THR A 50 -2.97 1.14 -18.86
CA THR A 50 -2.63 -0.11 -18.16
C THR A 50 -1.17 -0.07 -17.73
N VAL A 51 -0.91 -0.55 -16.53
CA VAL A 51 0.45 -0.71 -15.98
C VAL A 51 0.64 -2.16 -15.61
N SER A 52 1.70 -2.78 -16.09
CA SER A 52 1.99 -4.18 -15.79
C SER A 52 3.46 -4.42 -15.44
N VAL A 53 3.68 -5.39 -14.57
CA VAL A 53 4.99 -5.93 -14.20
C VAL A 53 4.88 -7.44 -14.17
N LEU A 54 5.73 -8.18 -14.90
CA LEU A 54 5.73 -9.64 -14.92
C LEU A 54 4.32 -10.24 -15.11
N GLN A 55 3.56 -9.75 -16.10
CA GLN A 55 2.18 -10.17 -16.41
C GLN A 55 1.12 -9.84 -15.34
N LYS A 56 1.49 -9.24 -14.20
CA LYS A 56 0.54 -8.71 -13.22
C LYS A 56 0.16 -7.27 -13.59
N ASN A 57 -1.15 -7.02 -13.73
CA ASN A 57 -1.69 -5.68 -13.95
C ASN A 57 -1.91 -4.95 -12.62
N TYR A 58 -1.60 -3.66 -12.62
CA TYR A 58 -1.85 -2.76 -11.50
C TYR A 58 -2.85 -1.68 -11.94
N PRO A 59 -3.85 -1.37 -11.10
CA PRO A 59 -4.85 -0.37 -11.45
C PRO A 59 -4.22 1.02 -11.52
N ALA A 60 -4.54 1.76 -12.58
CA ALA A 60 -4.20 3.17 -12.71
C ALA A 60 -5.43 4.02 -12.42
N PHE A 61 -5.27 5.06 -11.59
CA PHE A 61 -6.36 5.92 -11.15
C PHE A 61 -6.18 7.34 -11.67
N PRO A 62 -7.26 8.02 -12.09
CA PRO A 62 -7.18 9.39 -12.57
C PRO A 62 -6.77 10.36 -11.45
N MET A 63 -5.86 11.28 -11.81
CA MET A 63 -5.35 12.35 -10.94
C MET A 63 -5.77 13.75 -11.43
N GLY A 64 -6.65 13.83 -12.42
CA GLY A 64 -7.00 15.06 -13.13
C GLY A 64 -6.00 15.44 -14.22
N ASN A 65 -6.40 16.34 -15.13
CA ASN A 65 -5.55 16.85 -16.22
C ASN A 65 -4.90 15.75 -17.07
N ASN A 66 -5.66 14.73 -17.44
CA ASN A 66 -5.19 13.55 -18.20
C ASN A 66 -3.99 12.82 -17.56
N ARG A 67 -3.80 12.97 -16.25
CA ARG A 67 -2.80 12.23 -15.48
C ARG A 67 -3.43 11.05 -14.77
N PHE A 68 -2.68 9.97 -14.71
CA PHE A 68 -3.04 8.75 -13.99
C PHE A 68 -1.88 8.33 -13.09
N ARG A 69 -2.21 7.58 -12.05
CA ARG A 69 -1.21 6.99 -11.17
C ARG A 69 -1.52 5.53 -10.91
N ALA A 70 -0.49 4.68 -10.99
CA ALA A 70 -0.50 3.32 -10.47
C ALA A 70 0.52 3.18 -9.36
N LEU A 71 0.21 2.39 -8.33
CA LEU A 71 1.09 2.10 -7.21
C LEU A 71 1.56 0.64 -7.30
N LEU A 72 2.86 0.43 -7.32
CA LEU A 72 3.48 -0.88 -7.42
C LEU A 72 4.27 -1.17 -6.14
N PRO A 73 3.86 -2.16 -5.34
CA PRO A 73 4.58 -2.54 -4.14
C PRO A 73 5.85 -3.33 -4.47
N THR A 74 6.83 -3.25 -3.58
CA THR A 74 7.96 -4.18 -3.50
C THR A 74 8.02 -4.80 -2.11
N THR A 75 8.53 -6.04 -1.98
CA THR A 75 8.54 -6.76 -0.71
C THR A 75 9.92 -7.34 -0.38
N PRO A 76 10.22 -7.63 0.91
CA PRO A 76 11.48 -8.23 1.33
C PRO A 76 11.77 -9.62 0.75
N LEU A 77 10.74 -10.32 0.26
CA LEU A 77 10.89 -11.66 -0.32
C LEU A 77 11.22 -11.64 -1.81
N GLU A 78 11.15 -10.47 -2.44
CA GLU A 78 11.49 -10.33 -3.85
C GLU A 78 13.01 -10.25 -4.05
N LYS A 79 13.44 -10.59 -5.27
CA LYS A 79 14.84 -10.41 -5.65
C LYS A 79 15.08 -8.96 -6.05
N PRO A 80 16.15 -8.30 -5.54
CA PRO A 80 16.56 -7.00 -6.05
C PRO A 80 17.01 -7.12 -7.51
N GLY A 81 17.00 -6.00 -8.25
CA GLY A 81 17.42 -5.97 -9.64
C GLY A 81 16.50 -5.14 -10.53
N ALA A 82 16.71 -5.24 -11.83
CA ALA A 82 15.94 -4.53 -12.83
C ALA A 82 14.49 -5.03 -12.88
N ARG A 83 13.54 -4.13 -12.64
CA ARG A 83 12.11 -4.39 -12.78
C ARG A 83 11.61 -3.76 -14.06
N GLN A 84 11.09 -4.59 -14.96
CA GLN A 84 10.49 -4.13 -16.21
C GLN A 84 9.04 -3.72 -15.95
N ILE A 85 8.73 -2.46 -16.23
CA ILE A 85 7.37 -1.90 -16.10
C ILE A 85 6.91 -1.57 -17.52
N GLN A 86 5.77 -2.12 -17.92
CA GLN A 86 5.13 -1.78 -19.17
C GLN A 86 3.92 -0.88 -18.89
N VAL A 87 3.86 0.24 -19.60
CA VAL A 87 2.75 1.19 -19.56
C VAL A 87 2.16 1.31 -20.96
N ALA A 88 0.86 1.06 -21.09
CA ALA A 88 0.13 1.25 -22.33
C ALA A 88 -0.96 2.29 -22.20
N GLY A 89 -0.98 3.27 -23.08
CA GLY A 89 -1.97 4.36 -23.13
C GLY A 89 -1.87 5.11 -24.46
N ASP A 90 -2.95 5.75 -24.91
CA ASP A 90 -3.05 6.52 -26.15
C ASP A 90 -2.56 5.76 -27.42
N GLY A 91 -2.80 4.45 -27.46
CA GLY A 91 -2.32 3.61 -28.57
C GLY A 91 -0.81 3.36 -28.57
N GLN A 92 -0.10 3.80 -27.56
CA GLN A 92 1.35 3.62 -27.39
C GLN A 92 1.65 2.66 -26.25
N VAL A 93 2.83 2.03 -26.31
CA VAL A 93 3.39 1.20 -25.25
C VAL A 93 4.79 1.68 -24.92
N GLN A 94 5.03 1.96 -23.65
CA GLN A 94 6.35 2.32 -23.13
C GLN A 94 6.83 1.25 -22.15
N ASN A 95 8.07 0.79 -22.35
CA ASN A 95 8.73 -0.14 -21.43
C ASN A 95 9.83 0.61 -20.67
N LEU A 96 9.77 0.54 -19.34
CA LEU A 96 10.75 1.17 -18.46
C LEU A 96 11.47 0.10 -17.65
N SER A 97 12.74 0.34 -17.38
CA SER A 97 13.54 -0.50 -16.48
C SER A 97 13.87 0.30 -15.22
N VAL A 98 13.37 -0.12 -14.08
CA VAL A 98 13.64 0.49 -12.77
C VAL A 98 14.49 -0.45 -11.93
N GLN A 99 15.64 0.04 -11.45
CA GLN A 99 16.52 -0.74 -10.62
C GLN A 99 16.04 -0.70 -9.18
N VAL A 100 15.49 -1.81 -8.67
CA VAL A 100 15.13 -2.00 -7.28
C VAL A 100 16.36 -2.49 -6.52
N ARG A 101 16.83 -1.73 -5.54
CA ARG A 101 18.02 -2.04 -4.76
C ARG A 101 17.72 -3.06 -3.66
N SER A 102 18.73 -3.78 -3.25
CA SER A 102 18.68 -4.59 -2.05
C SER A 102 18.53 -3.70 -0.81
N ARG A 103 17.84 -4.22 0.20
CA ARG A 103 17.79 -3.65 1.54
C ARG A 103 18.07 -4.75 2.54
N ASP A 104 18.88 -4.46 3.54
CA ASP A 104 19.17 -5.38 4.63
C ASP A 104 18.00 -5.37 5.63
N PHE A 105 17.46 -6.57 5.86
CA PHE A 105 16.39 -6.77 6.84
C PHE A 105 16.94 -7.59 8.01
N PRO A 106 16.93 -7.05 9.24
CA PRO A 106 17.46 -7.75 10.39
C PRO A 106 16.65 -9.01 10.71
N THR A 107 17.25 -9.89 11.48
CA THR A 107 16.60 -11.13 11.96
C THR A 107 16.30 -11.00 13.45
N GLN A 108 15.15 -11.50 13.88
CA GLN A 108 14.69 -11.49 15.27
C GLN A 108 14.23 -12.89 15.66
N SER A 109 14.60 -13.33 16.88
CA SER A 109 14.03 -14.54 17.48
C SER A 109 12.91 -14.17 18.44
N ILE A 110 11.75 -14.81 18.28
CA ILE A 110 10.57 -14.62 19.12
C ILE A 110 10.24 -15.94 19.78
N THR A 111 10.06 -15.91 21.10
CA THR A 111 9.45 -17.00 21.86
C THR A 111 8.01 -16.57 22.21
N LEU A 112 7.03 -17.23 21.63
CA LEU A 112 5.63 -16.96 21.95
C LEU A 112 5.29 -17.62 23.29
N PRO A 113 4.57 -16.92 24.18
CA PRO A 113 4.06 -17.52 25.42
C PRO A 113 3.11 -18.68 25.12
N PRO A 114 2.97 -19.66 26.03
CA PRO A 114 1.99 -20.73 25.87
C PRO A 114 0.58 -20.19 25.61
N GLY A 115 -0.10 -20.76 24.59
CA GLY A 115 -1.43 -20.33 24.16
C GLY A 115 -1.47 -19.09 23.25
N LYS A 116 -0.31 -18.49 22.91
CA LYS A 116 -0.15 -17.44 21.91
C LYS A 116 0.52 -17.90 20.62
N ASP A 117 0.85 -19.19 20.54
CA ASP A 117 1.46 -19.90 19.41
C ASP A 117 0.45 -20.64 18.55
N GLY A 118 -0.84 -20.37 18.75
CA GLY A 118 -1.93 -20.97 17.96
C GLY A 118 -1.85 -20.56 16.47
N GLU A 119 -2.24 -21.48 15.62
CA GLU A 119 -2.48 -21.17 14.21
C GLU A 119 -3.74 -20.30 14.09
N GLY A 120 -3.71 -19.31 13.19
CA GLY A 120 -4.90 -18.50 12.88
C GLY A 120 -6.00 -19.35 12.25
N THR A 121 -7.24 -18.87 12.32
CA THR A 121 -8.36 -19.55 11.68
C THR A 121 -8.45 -19.19 10.20
N ASP A 122 -8.94 -20.13 9.35
CA ASP A 122 -9.19 -19.83 7.94
C ASP A 122 -10.12 -18.62 7.78
N ALA A 123 -11.17 -18.51 8.61
CA ALA A 123 -12.09 -17.39 8.58
C ALA A 123 -11.42 -16.04 8.91
N GLU A 124 -10.43 -16.02 9.82
CA GLU A 124 -9.62 -14.83 10.11
C GLU A 124 -8.81 -14.43 8.86
N PHE A 125 -8.10 -15.40 8.26
CA PHE A 125 -7.26 -15.14 7.09
C PHE A 125 -8.11 -14.72 5.88
N ASP A 126 -9.22 -15.39 5.61
CA ASP A 126 -10.13 -15.04 4.50
C ASP A 126 -10.64 -13.59 4.61
N ARG A 127 -11.03 -13.16 5.81
CA ARG A 127 -11.48 -11.79 6.04
C ARG A 127 -10.37 -10.76 5.86
N VAL A 128 -9.18 -11.05 6.38
CA VAL A 128 -8.02 -10.17 6.27
C VAL A 128 -7.53 -10.10 4.82
N ASP A 129 -7.53 -11.20 4.09
CA ASP A 129 -7.11 -11.22 2.68
C ASP A 129 -8.14 -10.54 1.77
N ALA A 130 -9.44 -10.74 2.01
CA ALA A 130 -10.49 -9.98 1.33
C ALA A 130 -10.36 -8.47 1.57
N PHE A 131 -10.04 -8.06 2.81
CA PHE A 131 -9.78 -6.65 3.13
C PHE A 131 -8.56 -6.10 2.38
N LYS A 132 -7.43 -6.80 2.37
CA LYS A 132 -6.21 -6.38 1.66
C LYS A 132 -6.39 -6.27 0.14
N ALA A 133 -7.30 -7.07 -0.41
CA ALA A 133 -7.61 -7.10 -1.85
C ALA A 133 -8.50 -5.94 -2.31
N LEU A 134 -9.00 -5.10 -1.39
CA LEU A 134 -9.87 -3.97 -1.73
C LEU A 134 -9.15 -2.96 -2.63
N VAL A 135 -9.86 -2.56 -3.70
CA VAL A 135 -9.40 -1.55 -4.66
C VAL A 135 -10.53 -0.53 -4.89
N THR A 136 -10.70 0.37 -3.94
CA THR A 136 -11.67 1.46 -4.05
C THR A 136 -11.11 2.55 -4.96
N PRO A 137 -11.82 3.00 -6.02
CA PRO A 137 -11.27 3.98 -6.97
C PRO A 137 -10.96 5.35 -6.35
N LYS A 138 -11.75 5.77 -5.34
CA LYS A 138 -11.60 7.07 -4.70
C LYS A 138 -10.40 7.07 -3.75
N LYS A 139 -9.52 8.06 -3.89
CA LYS A 139 -8.43 8.36 -2.94
C LYS A 139 -9.01 9.08 -1.72
N PHE A 140 -8.68 8.62 -0.52
CA PHE A 140 -9.12 9.26 0.73
C PHE A 140 -7.97 9.91 1.50
N TRP A 141 -6.72 9.47 1.34
CA TRP A 141 -5.58 10.10 2.01
C TRP A 141 -5.15 11.40 1.34
N ASN A 142 -4.49 12.27 2.12
CA ASN A 142 -3.92 13.51 1.62
C ASN A 142 -2.59 13.78 2.35
N GLY A 143 -1.51 13.93 1.58
CA GLY A 143 -0.17 14.09 2.11
C GLY A 143 0.37 12.86 2.89
N PRO A 144 1.41 13.05 3.72
CA PRO A 144 2.01 12.00 4.53
C PRO A 144 1.04 11.38 5.53
N LEU A 145 1.18 10.07 5.76
CA LEU A 145 0.39 9.37 6.76
C LEU A 145 0.83 9.73 8.18
N LEU A 146 -0.11 9.77 9.11
CA LEU A 146 0.18 10.03 10.51
C LEU A 146 0.73 8.77 11.20
N ARG A 147 1.50 8.97 12.25
CA ARG A 147 1.89 7.92 13.18
C ARG A 147 0.67 7.50 14.02
N PRO A 148 0.26 6.21 14.01
CA PRO A 148 -1.00 5.81 14.63
C PRO A 148 -0.96 5.70 16.15
N ASN A 149 0.24 5.65 16.76
CA ASN A 149 0.44 5.63 18.21
C ASN A 149 1.75 6.29 18.57
N SER A 150 1.84 6.95 19.74
CA SER A 150 3.05 7.67 20.19
C SER A 150 4.12 6.77 20.82
N GLY A 151 3.86 5.46 20.96
CA GLY A 151 4.79 4.48 21.57
C GLY A 151 6.13 4.37 20.84
N GLU A 152 7.14 3.78 21.45
CA GLU A 152 8.44 3.57 20.81
C GLU A 152 8.36 2.51 19.70
N ILE A 153 9.14 2.69 18.63
CA ILE A 153 9.27 1.66 17.59
C ILE A 153 10.18 0.55 18.12
N THR A 154 9.62 -0.63 18.29
CA THR A 154 10.34 -1.82 18.77
C THR A 154 10.67 -2.81 17.66
N THR A 155 9.86 -2.85 16.62
CA THR A 155 10.13 -3.70 15.45
C THR A 155 9.82 -2.93 14.18
N THR A 156 10.77 -2.91 13.25
CA THR A 156 10.59 -2.27 11.94
C THR A 156 10.00 -3.24 10.92
N TYR A 157 9.52 -2.68 9.81
CA TYR A 157 9.09 -3.46 8.65
C TYR A 157 10.23 -4.32 8.08
N GLY A 158 9.90 -5.51 7.59
CA GLY A 158 10.81 -6.38 6.86
C GLY A 158 11.65 -7.33 7.73
N VAL A 159 11.61 -7.17 9.07
CA VAL A 159 12.34 -8.06 9.98
C VAL A 159 11.98 -9.53 9.70
N ARG A 160 13.02 -10.38 9.49
CA ARG A 160 12.90 -11.81 9.32
C ARG A 160 12.85 -12.47 10.71
N ARG A 161 12.07 -13.54 10.86
CA ARG A 161 11.81 -14.08 12.20
C ARG A 161 12.12 -15.57 12.35
N TYR A 162 12.65 -15.92 13.54
CA TYR A 162 12.56 -17.26 14.10
C TYR A 162 11.44 -17.26 15.14
N TYR A 163 10.50 -18.20 15.03
CA TYR A 163 9.47 -18.44 16.03
C TYR A 163 9.81 -19.73 16.76
N ASN A 164 9.97 -19.68 18.09
CA ASN A 164 10.33 -20.83 18.91
C ASN A 164 11.54 -21.63 18.35
N GLY A 165 12.52 -20.91 17.77
CA GLY A 165 13.73 -21.50 17.17
C GLY A 165 13.61 -21.93 15.70
N VAL A 166 12.41 -21.88 15.10
CA VAL A 166 12.19 -22.25 13.69
C VAL A 166 12.17 -21.01 12.80
N PHE A 167 12.99 -21.00 11.74
CA PHE A 167 13.01 -19.89 10.79
C PHE A 167 11.77 -19.87 9.91
N ALA A 168 11.07 -18.74 9.91
CA ALA A 168 9.89 -18.51 9.06
C ALA A 168 10.35 -18.09 7.65
N GLN A 169 10.56 -19.08 6.76
CA GLN A 169 11.16 -18.92 5.42
C GLN A 169 10.44 -17.87 4.57
N ASP A 170 9.12 -17.96 4.47
CA ASP A 170 8.28 -17.14 3.60
C ASP A 170 7.57 -16.01 4.36
N TYR A 171 8.15 -15.60 5.48
CA TYR A 171 7.60 -14.58 6.35
C TYR A 171 8.58 -13.43 6.57
N TYR A 172 8.03 -12.25 6.72
CA TYR A 172 8.70 -11.05 7.23
C TYR A 172 7.70 -10.22 8.04
N HIS A 173 8.19 -9.37 8.93
CA HIS A 173 7.35 -8.46 9.71
C HIS A 173 6.68 -7.45 8.78
N ARG A 174 5.33 -7.54 8.67
CA ARG A 174 4.53 -6.85 7.65
C ARG A 174 4.07 -5.46 8.08
N GLY A 175 4.81 -4.81 8.98
CA GLY A 175 4.48 -3.48 9.48
C GLY A 175 5.53 -2.93 10.43
N VAL A 176 5.09 -2.01 11.28
CA VAL A 176 5.89 -1.40 12.36
C VAL A 176 5.18 -1.63 13.68
N ASP A 177 5.93 -2.10 14.69
CA ASP A 177 5.41 -2.27 16.05
C ASP A 177 5.77 -1.05 16.91
N TYR A 178 4.75 -0.52 17.60
CA TYR A 178 4.85 0.58 18.55
C TYR A 178 4.54 0.07 19.95
N ALA A 179 5.57 -0.12 20.80
CA ALA A 179 5.36 -0.42 22.22
C ALA A 179 4.87 0.81 22.96
N GLY A 180 3.87 0.65 23.81
CA GLY A 180 3.28 1.76 24.55
C GLY A 180 2.45 1.29 25.74
N ALA A 181 1.95 2.24 26.51
CA ALA A 181 1.07 1.93 27.63
C ALA A 181 -0.22 1.25 27.15
N TYR A 182 -0.61 0.15 27.83
CA TYR A 182 -1.88 -0.50 27.58
C TYR A 182 -3.04 0.51 27.70
N GLY A 183 -3.92 0.54 26.71
CA GLY A 183 -5.03 1.51 26.67
C GLY A 183 -4.69 2.86 26.06
N SER A 184 -3.42 3.12 25.64
CA SER A 184 -3.06 4.36 24.94
C SER A 184 -3.81 4.49 23.62
N PRO A 185 -4.16 5.71 23.17
CA PRO A 185 -4.99 5.90 21.99
C PRO A 185 -4.30 5.43 20.71
N VAL A 186 -5.07 4.80 19.84
CA VAL A 186 -4.69 4.45 18.48
C VAL A 186 -5.54 5.28 17.54
N VAL A 187 -4.87 5.97 16.60
CA VAL A 187 -5.53 6.88 15.65
C VAL A 187 -5.41 6.36 14.21
N ALA A 188 -6.35 6.74 13.37
CA ALA A 188 -6.31 6.45 11.93
C ALA A 188 -5.12 7.17 11.28
N PRO A 189 -4.23 6.45 10.56
CA PRO A 189 -3.06 7.06 9.91
C PRO A 189 -3.43 8.04 8.79
N ALA A 190 -4.57 7.83 8.16
CA ALA A 190 -5.15 8.70 7.15
C ALA A 190 -6.67 8.54 7.14
N ALA A 191 -7.37 9.43 6.43
CA ALA A 191 -8.78 9.26 6.20
C ALA A 191 -9.07 7.99 5.39
N GLY A 192 -10.23 7.36 5.64
CA GLY A 192 -10.62 6.14 4.94
C GLY A 192 -11.89 5.52 5.49
N ARG A 193 -12.28 4.41 4.90
CA ARG A 193 -13.43 3.62 5.34
C ARG A 193 -12.96 2.43 6.17
N VAL A 194 -13.53 2.24 7.32
CA VAL A 194 -13.32 1.02 8.12
C VAL A 194 -13.95 -0.14 7.35
N SER A 195 -13.15 -1.06 6.87
CA SER A 195 -13.56 -2.18 6.01
C SER A 195 -13.23 -3.55 6.62
N LEU A 196 -12.61 -3.55 7.80
CA LEU A 196 -12.39 -4.74 8.61
C LEU A 196 -12.48 -4.37 10.10
N VAL A 197 -13.31 -5.10 10.84
CA VAL A 197 -13.28 -5.14 12.31
C VAL A 197 -13.29 -6.60 12.72
N GLY A 198 -12.19 -7.06 13.32
CA GLY A 198 -12.05 -8.41 13.88
C GLY A 198 -11.85 -8.35 15.40
N ARG A 199 -12.29 -9.41 16.08
CA ARG A 199 -12.13 -9.54 17.54
C ARG A 199 -11.56 -10.91 17.89
N GLU A 200 -10.69 -10.96 18.89
CA GLU A 200 -10.16 -12.22 19.41
C GLU A 200 -11.29 -13.18 19.80
N SER A 201 -12.37 -12.66 20.41
CA SER A 201 -13.57 -13.44 20.76
C SER A 201 -14.36 -13.99 19.56
N GLN A 202 -14.04 -13.56 18.36
CA GLN A 202 -14.63 -13.99 17.07
C GLN A 202 -13.68 -14.85 16.24
N GLY A 203 -12.60 -15.36 16.84
CA GLY A 203 -11.64 -16.22 16.18
C GLY A 203 -10.46 -15.51 15.51
N PHE A 204 -10.25 -14.21 15.76
CA PHE A 204 -9.05 -13.51 15.33
C PHE A 204 -7.89 -13.80 16.29
N ILE A 205 -7.29 -14.99 16.14
CA ILE A 205 -6.28 -15.54 17.06
C ILE A 205 -4.90 -14.91 16.83
N ILE A 206 -4.57 -14.62 15.57
CA ILE A 206 -3.27 -14.01 15.21
C ILE A 206 -3.35 -12.48 15.31
N HIS A 207 -4.32 -11.87 14.63
CA HIS A 207 -4.45 -10.41 14.58
C HIS A 207 -5.00 -9.81 15.88
N GLY A 208 -5.68 -10.61 16.70
CA GLY A 208 -6.39 -10.14 17.88
C GLY A 208 -7.52 -9.19 17.51
N ASN A 209 -7.81 -8.24 18.39
CA ASN A 209 -8.71 -7.15 18.05
C ASN A 209 -8.03 -6.25 17.00
N VAL A 210 -8.67 -6.13 15.85
CA VAL A 210 -8.07 -5.49 14.67
C VAL A 210 -9.05 -4.56 13.98
N VAL A 211 -8.51 -3.44 13.47
CA VAL A 211 -9.21 -2.50 12.59
C VAL A 211 -8.45 -2.39 11.29
N GLY A 212 -9.15 -2.58 10.18
CA GLY A 212 -8.65 -2.34 8.82
C GLY A 212 -9.32 -1.12 8.20
N ILE A 213 -8.51 -0.20 7.66
CA ILE A 213 -8.98 1.04 7.02
C ILE A 213 -8.58 1.01 5.55
N ASP A 214 -9.57 1.06 4.66
CA ASP A 214 -9.39 1.28 3.23
C ASP A 214 -9.21 2.77 2.96
N HIS A 215 -8.01 3.17 2.54
CA HIS A 215 -7.67 4.54 2.17
C HIS A 215 -7.99 4.84 0.70
N GLY A 216 -8.45 3.84 -0.05
CA GLY A 216 -8.71 3.93 -1.49
C GLY A 216 -7.49 3.66 -2.37
N GLN A 217 -7.74 3.47 -3.66
CA GLN A 217 -6.74 3.20 -4.70
C GLN A 217 -5.79 2.03 -4.37
N GLY A 218 -6.32 1.00 -3.68
CA GLY A 218 -5.55 -0.17 -3.26
C GLY A 218 -4.63 0.05 -2.06
N VAL A 219 -4.75 1.18 -1.36
CA VAL A 219 -3.98 1.50 -0.14
C VAL A 219 -4.82 1.19 1.09
N ALA A 220 -4.30 0.39 2.00
CA ALA A 220 -5.01 0.00 3.21
C ALA A 220 -4.09 -0.09 4.43
N SER A 221 -4.57 0.31 5.61
CA SER A 221 -3.89 0.13 6.89
C SER A 221 -4.58 -0.96 7.72
N ILE A 222 -3.79 -1.80 8.39
CA ILE A 222 -4.26 -2.73 9.41
C ILE A 222 -3.63 -2.37 10.76
N LEU A 223 -4.46 -2.26 11.81
CA LEU A 223 -4.05 -1.90 13.17
C LEU A 223 -4.49 -3.02 14.11
N MET A 224 -3.51 -3.73 14.70
CA MET A 224 -3.72 -5.01 15.37
C MET A 224 -3.42 -4.93 16.87
N HIS A 225 -3.78 -6.00 17.57
CA HIS A 225 -3.54 -6.25 18.99
C HIS A 225 -4.23 -5.24 19.93
N LEU A 226 -5.34 -4.64 19.48
CA LEU A 226 -6.06 -3.61 20.21
C LEU A 226 -6.72 -4.15 21.49
N SER A 227 -6.75 -3.34 22.56
CA SER A 227 -7.55 -3.63 23.77
C SER A 227 -9.00 -3.22 23.61
N ARG A 228 -9.28 -2.19 22.81
CA ARG A 228 -10.60 -1.64 22.54
C ARG A 228 -10.71 -1.19 21.10
N ILE A 229 -11.89 -1.35 20.51
CA ILE A 229 -12.24 -0.84 19.18
C ILE A 229 -13.39 0.14 19.34
N ASP A 230 -13.22 1.36 18.83
CA ASP A 230 -14.16 2.49 18.98
C ASP A 230 -14.94 2.78 17.68
N VAL A 231 -14.74 1.97 16.65
CA VAL A 231 -15.36 2.12 15.32
C VAL A 231 -15.98 0.79 14.85
N LYS A 232 -16.82 0.85 13.83
CA LYS A 232 -17.44 -0.33 13.18
C LYS A 232 -17.20 -0.32 11.68
N GLU A 233 -17.35 -1.47 11.04
CA GLU A 233 -17.30 -1.59 9.58
C GLU A 233 -18.36 -0.67 8.95
N GLY A 234 -17.94 0.01 7.88
CA GLY A 234 -18.72 1.03 7.18
C GLY A 234 -18.48 2.46 7.65
N ASP A 235 -17.94 2.68 8.86
CA ASP A 235 -17.62 4.04 9.32
C ASP A 235 -16.56 4.69 8.43
N PHE A 236 -16.70 6.00 8.22
CA PHE A 236 -15.66 6.81 7.58
C PHE A 236 -14.91 7.58 8.65
N VAL A 237 -13.59 7.38 8.72
CA VAL A 237 -12.72 8.02 9.72
C VAL A 237 -11.82 9.07 9.08
N GLN A 238 -11.51 10.12 9.84
CA GLN A 238 -10.56 11.16 9.44
C GLN A 238 -9.15 10.80 9.91
N ALA A 239 -8.12 11.35 9.24
CA ALA A 239 -6.76 11.27 9.73
C ALA A 239 -6.65 11.80 11.16
N GLY A 240 -6.00 11.06 12.06
CA GLY A 240 -5.86 11.42 13.48
C GLY A 240 -7.07 11.10 14.36
N GLN A 241 -8.19 10.63 13.80
CA GLN A 241 -9.34 10.21 14.60
C GLN A 241 -8.98 8.97 15.44
N VAL A 242 -9.34 8.98 16.74
CA VAL A 242 -9.18 7.81 17.61
C VAL A 242 -10.11 6.70 17.12
N ILE A 243 -9.56 5.50 16.91
CA ILE A 243 -10.26 4.31 16.40
C ILE A 243 -10.25 3.15 17.38
N GLY A 244 -9.48 3.28 18.48
CA GLY A 244 -9.34 2.25 19.48
C GLY A 244 -8.20 2.55 20.45
N ALA A 245 -7.76 1.53 21.16
CA ALA A 245 -6.70 1.62 22.15
C ALA A 245 -5.71 0.46 22.02
N LEU A 246 -4.42 0.75 22.27
CA LEU A 246 -3.33 -0.21 22.29
C LEU A 246 -3.58 -1.33 23.29
N GLY A 247 -3.31 -2.55 22.92
CA GLY A 247 -3.51 -3.73 23.74
C GLY A 247 -2.43 -4.79 23.55
N SER A 248 -2.83 -6.05 23.80
CA SER A 248 -1.97 -7.24 23.66
C SER A 248 -2.83 -8.46 23.31
N THR A 249 -3.89 -8.26 22.50
CA THR A 249 -4.76 -9.34 22.03
C THR A 249 -4.12 -10.08 20.85
N GLY A 250 -4.53 -11.32 20.58
CA GLY A 250 -3.95 -12.13 19.52
C GLY A 250 -2.54 -12.62 19.82
N ALA A 251 -1.73 -12.86 18.77
CA ALA A 251 -0.35 -13.35 18.86
C ALA A 251 0.63 -12.22 19.23
N ALA A 252 0.49 -11.68 20.45
CA ALA A 252 1.30 -10.60 20.98
C ALA A 252 2.11 -11.06 22.19
N THR A 253 3.38 -10.67 22.28
CA THR A 253 4.29 -10.95 23.41
C THR A 253 4.16 -9.94 24.55
N GLY A 254 3.51 -8.83 24.31
CA GLY A 254 3.28 -7.74 25.29
C GLY A 254 2.52 -6.58 24.64
N PRO A 255 2.18 -5.55 25.43
CA PRO A 255 1.40 -4.40 24.92
C PRO A 255 2.13 -3.66 23.79
N HIS A 256 1.59 -3.70 22.60
CA HIS A 256 2.06 -2.94 21.45
C HIS A 256 0.94 -2.77 20.42
N LEU A 257 1.10 -1.80 19.53
CA LEU A 257 0.33 -1.67 18.29
C LEU A 257 1.19 -2.19 17.14
N HIS A 258 0.69 -3.15 16.39
CA HIS A 258 1.21 -3.45 15.06
C HIS A 258 0.44 -2.64 14.02
N TRP A 259 1.16 -1.86 13.20
CA TRP A 259 0.60 -1.15 12.05
C TRP A 259 1.21 -1.66 10.75
N GLY A 260 0.40 -2.37 9.95
CA GLY A 260 0.71 -2.78 8.59
C GLY A 260 0.11 -1.81 7.58
N LEU A 261 0.88 -1.48 6.52
CA LEU A 261 0.42 -0.73 5.36
C LEU A 261 0.50 -1.62 4.13
N TYR A 262 -0.56 -1.63 3.35
CA TYR A 262 -0.71 -2.47 2.16
C TYR A 262 -0.94 -1.63 0.92
N VAL A 263 -0.35 -2.07 -0.19
CA VAL A 263 -0.59 -1.53 -1.53
C VAL A 263 -0.92 -2.69 -2.46
N ASN A 264 -2.10 -2.67 -3.05
CA ASN A 264 -2.59 -3.73 -3.94
C ASN A 264 -2.39 -5.15 -3.37
N GLY A 265 -2.73 -5.31 -2.09
CA GLY A 265 -2.67 -6.57 -1.34
C GLY A 265 -1.29 -6.96 -0.80
N GLN A 266 -0.23 -6.24 -1.11
CA GLN A 266 1.12 -6.51 -0.62
C GLN A 266 1.51 -5.53 0.49
N SER A 267 2.09 -6.05 1.59
CA SER A 267 2.57 -5.16 2.65
C SER A 267 3.84 -4.45 2.22
N ILE A 268 3.89 -3.15 2.49
CA ILE A 268 5.01 -2.26 2.18
C ILE A 268 5.48 -1.55 3.46
N ASP A 269 6.68 -0.94 3.42
CA ASP A 269 7.17 -0.15 4.54
C ASP A 269 6.32 1.11 4.73
N PRO A 270 5.66 1.31 5.90
CA PRO A 270 4.87 2.50 6.15
C PRO A 270 5.72 3.75 6.43
N VAL A 271 7.02 3.60 6.73
CA VAL A 271 7.89 4.74 7.12
C VAL A 271 8.05 5.76 5.99
N PRO A 272 8.35 5.38 4.73
CA PRO A 272 8.40 6.34 3.61
C PRO A 272 7.09 7.11 3.43
N TRP A 273 5.95 6.45 3.59
CA TRP A 273 4.63 7.07 3.48
C TRP A 273 4.35 8.10 4.59
N ARG A 274 4.97 7.94 5.76
CA ARG A 274 4.87 8.90 6.87
C ARG A 274 5.78 10.12 6.69
N ILE A 275 6.93 9.96 6.05
CA ILE A 275 7.95 11.03 5.97
C ILE A 275 7.75 11.86 4.71
N GLN A 276 7.55 11.21 3.58
CA GLN A 276 7.53 11.84 2.26
C GLN A 276 6.11 11.91 1.68
N GLY A 277 5.22 11.02 2.13
CA GLY A 277 3.97 10.75 1.43
C GLY A 277 4.22 10.02 0.11
N VAL A 278 3.14 9.67 -0.59
CA VAL A 278 3.17 9.13 -1.96
C VAL A 278 2.09 9.88 -2.75
N GLU A 279 2.53 10.73 -3.66
CA GLU A 279 1.67 11.52 -4.56
C GLU A 279 1.81 11.11 -6.02
#